data_c5132b6ad81c79f6d3b234ee9c443c54
#
_entry.id   c5132b6ad81c79f6d3b234ee9c443c54
#
_cell.length_a   1.000
_cell.length_b   1.000
_cell.length_c   1.000
_cell.angle_alpha   90.00
_cell.angle_beta   90.00
_cell.angle_gamma   90.00
#
_symmetry.space_group_name_H-M   'P 1'
#
loop_
_entity.id
_entity.type
_entity.pdbx_description
1 polymer ?
#
loop_
_entity_poly.entity_id
_entity_poly.type
_entity_poly.pdbx_seq_one_letter_code
_entity_poly.pdbx_strand_id
1 'polypeptide(L)'
;EYMEWTDLALHPKAMEWIEEFLEKTDKNIIMFSVGYFDPKKINRLAEKYPGRINFELSVITLGAYRKQLMPKGPSVNQVLEVLDGPAVTSANFYSFGPGTMSEDAKTIAKINKDCLLWMGTLTPLKYIDEKTTTLMRQGKRFLADESQKIYDMNLNNVQMIHTESDITSFLNRNKIIKTFDACELDKKDWVAMAGNVHRVLHMFRRGRARFLYVPNETLGGDSDCTTLLTFSDVAKRITNQRVIHLPRVIMEKSSNDERDISGVSFEDFKERFPRVRFKVLNKVNSALSNKKLYEKGYLKNYVEDYLQNPLSKKFEAVAHPN
;
A
#
# COMPACT_ATOMS: atom_id res chain seq x y z
N GLU A 1 -8.30 13.02 1.12
CA GLU A 1 -8.20 11.56 0.92
C GLU A 1 -8.76 10.89 2.17
N TYR A 2 -9.90 10.24 2.04
CA TYR A 2 -10.43 9.37 3.08
C TYR A 2 -9.96 7.95 2.74
N MET A 3 -9.07 7.39 3.56
CA MET A 3 -8.80 5.95 3.54
C MET A 3 -9.92 5.27 4.33
N GLU A 4 -10.86 4.67 3.63
CA GLU A 4 -11.92 3.89 4.26
C GLU A 4 -11.48 2.44 4.44
N TRP A 5 -11.73 1.90 5.61
CA TRP A 5 -11.46 0.50 5.96
C TRP A 5 -12.46 -0.48 5.36
N THR A 6 -13.53 0.04 4.75
CA THR A 6 -14.59 -0.74 4.11
C THR A 6 -14.88 -0.15 2.73
N ASP A 7 -15.22 -1.03 1.79
CA ASP A 7 -15.65 -0.61 0.46
C ASP A 7 -16.96 0.20 0.58
N LEU A 8 -16.91 1.48 0.22
CA LEU A 8 -18.08 2.37 0.24
C LEU A 8 -19.25 1.78 -0.55
N ALA A 9 -18.96 1.01 -1.60
CA ALA A 9 -19.96 0.34 -2.43
C ALA A 9 -20.86 -0.63 -1.66
N LEU A 10 -20.45 -1.09 -0.47
CA LEU A 10 -21.27 -1.94 0.39
C LEU A 10 -22.36 -1.16 1.13
N HIS A 11 -22.27 0.16 1.20
CA HIS A 11 -23.29 0.96 1.85
C HIS A 11 -24.50 1.19 0.91
N PRO A 12 -25.75 0.92 1.34
CA PRO A 12 -26.91 0.98 0.48
C PRO A 12 -27.17 2.37 -0.13
N LYS A 13 -26.69 3.44 0.52
CA LYS A 13 -26.82 4.82 0.03
C LYS A 13 -25.55 5.35 -0.63
N ALA A 14 -24.56 4.52 -0.92
CA ALA A 14 -23.29 4.98 -1.47
C ALA A 14 -23.49 5.82 -2.74
N MET A 15 -24.31 5.34 -3.67
CA MET A 15 -24.55 6.04 -4.93
C MET A 15 -25.26 7.40 -4.72
N GLU A 16 -26.20 7.47 -3.79
CA GLU A 16 -26.88 8.73 -3.44
C GLU A 16 -25.89 9.74 -2.87
N TRP A 17 -25.03 9.32 -1.96
CA TRP A 17 -24.02 10.19 -1.37
C TRP A 17 -22.98 10.67 -2.38
N ILE A 18 -22.53 9.81 -3.30
CA ILE A 18 -21.62 10.18 -4.37
C ILE A 18 -22.27 11.24 -5.26
N GLU A 19 -23.52 11.03 -5.68
CA GLU A 19 -24.24 11.98 -6.54
C GLU A 19 -24.47 13.31 -5.81
N GLU A 20 -24.96 13.27 -4.57
CA GLU A 20 -25.16 14.45 -3.75
C GLU A 20 -23.86 15.26 -3.55
N PHE A 21 -22.73 14.59 -3.32
CA PHE A 21 -21.43 15.25 -3.20
C PHE A 21 -21.04 15.95 -4.50
N LEU A 22 -21.21 15.26 -5.63
CA LEU A 22 -20.86 15.82 -6.94
C LEU A 22 -21.77 16.99 -7.35
N GLU A 23 -23.04 16.98 -6.93
CA GLU A 23 -23.99 18.08 -7.16
C GLU A 23 -23.67 19.31 -6.31
N LYS A 24 -23.27 19.10 -5.06
CA LYS A 24 -23.05 20.18 -4.09
C LYS A 24 -21.63 20.76 -4.11
N THR A 25 -20.68 20.14 -4.79
CA THR A 25 -19.28 20.58 -4.80
C THR A 25 -18.72 20.58 -6.22
N ASP A 26 -17.57 21.22 -6.40
CA ASP A 26 -16.75 21.17 -7.60
C ASP A 26 -15.57 20.16 -7.48
N LYS A 27 -15.54 19.39 -6.39
CA LYS A 27 -14.43 18.48 -6.05
C LYS A 27 -14.55 17.14 -6.77
N ASN A 28 -13.39 16.52 -7.00
CA ASN A 28 -13.30 15.15 -7.52
C ASN A 28 -13.39 14.15 -6.37
N ILE A 29 -13.91 12.98 -6.68
CA ILE A 29 -13.94 11.82 -5.79
C ILE A 29 -12.87 10.84 -6.26
N ILE A 30 -12.04 10.39 -5.33
CA ILE A 30 -11.13 9.26 -5.52
C ILE A 30 -11.54 8.19 -4.53
N MET A 31 -11.85 7.00 -5.03
CA MET A 31 -12.33 5.90 -4.21
C MET A 31 -11.60 4.60 -4.55
N PHE A 32 -11.45 3.76 -3.53
CA PHE A 32 -10.99 2.38 -3.67
C PHE A 32 -12.20 1.45 -3.57
N SER A 33 -12.31 0.49 -4.48
CA SER A 33 -13.39 -0.48 -4.45
C SER A 33 -12.95 -1.81 -5.04
N VAL A 34 -13.51 -2.90 -4.52
CA VAL A 34 -13.36 -4.24 -5.13
C VAL A 34 -14.41 -4.52 -6.21
N GLY A 35 -15.24 -3.51 -6.55
CA GLY A 35 -16.22 -3.59 -7.62
C GLY A 35 -17.63 -3.99 -7.19
N TYR A 36 -18.04 -3.73 -5.96
CA TYR A 36 -19.42 -3.99 -5.48
C TYR A 36 -20.45 -3.01 -6.04
N PHE A 37 -20.05 -1.93 -6.69
CA PHE A 37 -21.00 -1.01 -7.33
C PHE A 37 -21.81 -1.68 -8.43
N ASP A 38 -23.07 -1.24 -8.57
CA ASP A 38 -23.85 -1.50 -9.76
C ASP A 38 -23.16 -0.84 -10.98
N PRO A 39 -22.66 -1.62 -11.95
CA PRO A 39 -21.88 -1.06 -13.07
C PRO A 39 -22.65 -0.01 -13.86
N LYS A 40 -23.94 -0.22 -14.08
CA LYS A 40 -24.79 0.71 -14.87
C LYS A 40 -24.96 2.05 -14.16
N LYS A 41 -25.14 2.01 -12.83
CA LYS A 41 -25.33 3.24 -12.04
C LYS A 41 -24.06 4.04 -11.97
N ILE A 42 -22.93 3.40 -11.66
CA ILE A 42 -21.67 4.12 -11.48
C ILE A 42 -21.16 4.68 -12.82
N ASN A 43 -21.31 3.93 -13.91
CA ASN A 43 -20.88 4.41 -15.22
C ASN A 43 -21.76 5.57 -15.71
N ARG A 44 -23.09 5.50 -15.51
CA ARG A 44 -23.99 6.62 -15.79
C ARG A 44 -23.60 7.88 -14.99
N LEU A 45 -23.23 7.70 -13.72
CA LEU A 45 -22.81 8.81 -12.87
C LEU A 45 -21.48 9.41 -13.35
N ALA A 46 -20.52 8.58 -13.76
CA ALA A 46 -19.27 9.04 -14.32
C ALA A 46 -19.44 9.75 -15.68
N GLU A 47 -20.40 9.33 -16.50
CA GLU A 47 -20.79 10.02 -17.74
C GLU A 47 -21.44 11.39 -17.46
N LYS A 48 -22.30 11.46 -16.41
CA LYS A 48 -22.94 12.72 -15.97
C LYS A 48 -21.92 13.74 -15.43
N TYR A 49 -20.83 13.24 -14.78
CA TYR A 49 -19.78 14.06 -14.17
C TYR A 49 -18.40 13.66 -14.69
N PRO A 50 -18.07 13.93 -15.96
CA PRO A 50 -16.86 13.44 -16.61
C PRO A 50 -15.58 13.91 -15.91
N GLY A 51 -14.68 12.95 -15.62
CA GLY A 51 -13.39 13.19 -14.96
C GLY A 51 -13.47 13.51 -13.47
N ARG A 52 -14.67 13.52 -12.87
CA ARG A 52 -14.85 13.82 -11.44
C ARG A 52 -14.94 12.60 -10.55
N ILE A 53 -15.14 11.42 -11.12
CA ILE A 53 -15.15 10.15 -10.41
C ILE A 53 -13.93 9.34 -10.87
N ASN A 54 -13.08 8.98 -9.91
CA ASN A 54 -11.86 8.23 -10.16
C ASN A 54 -11.84 7.01 -9.24
N PHE A 55 -12.07 5.81 -9.80
CA PHE A 55 -11.96 4.57 -9.05
C PHE A 55 -10.62 3.90 -9.26
N GLU A 56 -10.01 3.54 -8.15
CA GLU A 56 -8.98 2.55 -8.08
C GLU A 56 -9.64 1.20 -7.78
N LEU A 57 -9.77 0.38 -8.82
CA LEU A 57 -10.46 -0.89 -8.74
C LEU A 57 -9.52 -1.99 -8.26
N SER A 58 -9.75 -2.51 -7.06
CA SER A 58 -9.03 -3.67 -6.53
C SER A 58 -9.56 -4.95 -7.17
N VAL A 59 -9.08 -5.24 -8.37
CA VAL A 59 -9.47 -6.44 -9.13
C VAL A 59 -9.08 -7.72 -8.39
N ILE A 60 -7.99 -7.70 -7.62
CA ILE A 60 -7.36 -8.85 -6.94
C ILE A 60 -6.82 -9.85 -7.96
N THR A 61 -7.69 -10.56 -8.64
CA THR A 61 -7.43 -11.39 -9.83
C THR A 61 -8.73 -11.68 -10.56
N LEU A 62 -8.67 -11.89 -11.86
CA LEU A 62 -9.79 -12.35 -12.70
C LEU A 62 -9.80 -13.88 -12.84
N GLY A 63 -8.70 -14.53 -12.44
CA GLY A 63 -8.47 -15.97 -12.61
C GLY A 63 -9.13 -16.86 -11.56
N ALA A 64 -8.74 -18.14 -11.59
CA ALA A 64 -9.31 -19.22 -10.78
C ALA A 64 -9.24 -18.98 -9.26
N TYR A 65 -8.25 -18.23 -8.81
CA TYR A 65 -8.06 -17.95 -7.37
C TYR A 65 -9.07 -16.94 -6.82
N ARG A 66 -9.77 -16.18 -7.67
CA ARG A 66 -10.71 -15.14 -7.21
C ARG A 66 -11.77 -15.69 -6.25
N LYS A 67 -12.38 -16.82 -6.60
CA LYS A 67 -13.43 -17.42 -5.76
C LYS A 67 -12.93 -17.84 -4.39
N GLN A 68 -11.68 -18.25 -4.29
CA GLN A 68 -11.04 -18.59 -3.00
C GLN A 68 -10.73 -17.35 -2.18
N LEU A 69 -10.18 -16.32 -2.83
CA LEU A 69 -9.76 -15.07 -2.16
C LEU A 69 -10.94 -14.18 -1.79
N MET A 70 -11.98 -14.21 -2.62
CA MET A 70 -13.17 -13.37 -2.47
C MET A 70 -14.46 -14.19 -2.67
N PRO A 71 -14.78 -15.14 -1.76
CA PRO A 71 -15.92 -16.04 -1.93
C PRO A 71 -17.27 -15.32 -1.99
N LYS A 72 -17.36 -14.15 -1.39
CA LYS A 72 -18.53 -13.26 -1.38
C LYS A 72 -18.33 -11.99 -2.21
N GLY A 73 -17.22 -11.89 -2.95
CA GLY A 73 -16.90 -10.73 -3.77
C GLY A 73 -17.75 -10.64 -5.04
N PRO A 74 -17.68 -9.52 -5.75
CA PRO A 74 -18.37 -9.35 -7.03
C PRO A 74 -17.87 -10.38 -8.04
N SER A 75 -18.76 -10.80 -8.93
CA SER A 75 -18.41 -11.74 -10.01
C SER A 75 -17.37 -11.12 -10.96
N VAL A 76 -16.64 -11.98 -11.68
CA VAL A 76 -15.69 -11.50 -12.71
C VAL A 76 -16.41 -10.61 -13.72
N ASN A 77 -17.59 -11.01 -14.21
CA ASN A 77 -18.36 -10.22 -15.17
C ASN A 77 -18.71 -8.84 -14.63
N GLN A 78 -19.16 -8.75 -13.38
CA GLN A 78 -19.46 -7.45 -12.76
C GLN A 78 -18.20 -6.57 -12.68
N VAL A 79 -17.05 -7.13 -12.30
CA VAL A 79 -15.78 -6.41 -12.27
C VAL A 79 -15.38 -5.91 -13.65
N LEU A 80 -15.56 -6.75 -14.69
CA LEU A 80 -15.25 -6.37 -16.07
C LEU A 80 -16.20 -5.27 -16.60
N GLU A 81 -17.48 -5.31 -16.25
CA GLU A 81 -18.45 -4.27 -16.61
C GLU A 81 -18.12 -2.93 -15.92
N VAL A 82 -17.67 -2.94 -14.66
CA VAL A 82 -17.21 -1.73 -13.98
C VAL A 82 -15.93 -1.21 -14.62
N LEU A 83 -14.99 -2.10 -14.93
CA LEU A 83 -13.69 -1.77 -15.53
C LEU A 83 -13.82 -1.13 -16.92
N ASP A 84 -14.80 -1.56 -17.72
CA ASP A 84 -15.07 -1.02 -19.06
C ASP A 84 -15.66 0.41 -19.01
N GLY A 85 -16.07 0.87 -17.84
CA GLY A 85 -16.70 2.18 -17.68
C GLY A 85 -15.72 3.31 -17.41
N PRO A 86 -16.16 4.57 -17.61
CA PRO A 86 -15.32 5.75 -17.47
C PRO A 86 -14.96 6.11 -16.01
N ALA A 87 -15.56 5.44 -15.03
CA ALA A 87 -15.27 5.68 -13.62
C ALA A 87 -13.91 5.13 -13.18
N VAL A 88 -13.44 4.04 -13.82
CA VAL A 88 -12.21 3.35 -13.42
C VAL A 88 -11.00 3.98 -14.09
N THR A 89 -10.14 4.59 -13.27
CA THR A 89 -8.89 5.22 -13.72
C THR A 89 -7.66 4.36 -13.44
N SER A 90 -7.77 3.44 -12.47
CA SER A 90 -6.68 2.51 -12.15
C SER A 90 -7.21 1.17 -11.66
N ALA A 91 -6.43 0.11 -11.81
CA ALA A 91 -6.76 -1.25 -11.40
C ALA A 91 -5.58 -1.93 -10.70
N ASN A 92 -5.86 -2.49 -9.52
CA ASN A 92 -4.91 -3.27 -8.72
C ASN A 92 -5.16 -4.75 -8.91
N PHE A 93 -4.13 -5.50 -9.25
CA PHE A 93 -4.18 -6.96 -9.37
C PHE A 93 -2.87 -7.59 -8.92
N TYR A 94 -2.91 -8.86 -8.52
CA TYR A 94 -1.83 -9.45 -7.75
C TYR A 94 -1.42 -10.82 -8.26
N SER A 95 -0.16 -11.18 -8.02
CA SER A 95 0.38 -12.50 -8.33
C SER A 95 -0.05 -13.53 -7.29
N PHE A 96 -0.51 -14.70 -7.75
CA PHE A 96 -0.84 -15.86 -6.92
C PHE A 96 -0.20 -17.15 -7.46
N GLY A 97 0.33 -17.11 -8.68
CA GLY A 97 0.96 -18.22 -9.34
C GLY A 97 1.43 -17.86 -10.75
N PRO A 98 2.04 -18.81 -11.48
CA PRO A 98 2.52 -18.56 -12.82
C PRO A 98 1.37 -18.12 -13.75
N GLY A 99 1.57 -17.04 -14.48
CA GLY A 99 0.61 -16.54 -15.47
C GLY A 99 -0.55 -15.71 -14.89
N THR A 100 -0.79 -15.72 -13.59
CA THR A 100 -1.99 -15.07 -13.03
C THR A 100 -2.00 -13.57 -13.24
N MET A 101 -0.91 -12.90 -12.90
CA MET A 101 -0.81 -11.44 -12.99
C MET A 101 -0.69 -10.97 -14.44
N SER A 102 0.07 -11.70 -15.26
CA SER A 102 0.27 -11.35 -16.67
C SER A 102 -0.99 -11.52 -17.52
N GLU A 103 -1.81 -12.55 -17.27
CA GLU A 103 -3.09 -12.72 -17.95
C GLU A 103 -4.13 -11.68 -17.49
N ASP A 104 -4.14 -11.33 -16.21
CA ASP A 104 -4.99 -10.27 -15.68
C ASP A 104 -4.63 -8.92 -16.32
N ALA A 105 -3.34 -8.57 -16.39
CA ALA A 105 -2.84 -7.36 -17.04
C ALA A 105 -3.29 -7.26 -18.49
N LYS A 106 -3.12 -8.35 -19.25
CA LYS A 106 -3.52 -8.45 -20.66
C LYS A 106 -5.01 -8.25 -20.84
N THR A 107 -5.83 -8.83 -19.96
CA THR A 107 -7.28 -8.71 -20.00
C THR A 107 -7.72 -7.28 -19.68
N ILE A 108 -7.19 -6.68 -18.63
CA ILE A 108 -7.52 -5.32 -18.22
C ILE A 108 -7.12 -4.30 -19.29
N ALA A 109 -5.89 -4.41 -19.82
CA ALA A 109 -5.42 -3.50 -20.87
C ALA A 109 -6.20 -3.62 -22.18
N LYS A 110 -6.81 -4.76 -22.46
CA LYS A 110 -7.69 -4.95 -23.64
C LYS A 110 -9.05 -4.27 -23.45
N ILE A 111 -9.60 -4.27 -22.23
CA ILE A 111 -10.90 -3.70 -21.90
C ILE A 111 -10.80 -2.19 -21.72
N ASN A 112 -9.88 -1.74 -20.88
CA ASN A 112 -9.67 -0.31 -20.55
C ASN A 112 -8.22 0.08 -20.82
N LYS A 113 -7.98 0.66 -22.00
CA LYS A 113 -6.63 1.02 -22.47
C LYS A 113 -6.00 2.17 -21.70
N ASP A 114 -6.81 3.01 -21.08
CA ASP A 114 -6.38 4.19 -20.33
C ASP A 114 -6.24 3.92 -18.84
N CYS A 115 -6.71 2.74 -18.39
CA CYS A 115 -6.62 2.34 -17.00
C CYS A 115 -5.17 2.15 -16.56
N LEU A 116 -4.79 2.79 -15.46
CA LEU A 116 -3.47 2.62 -14.87
C LEU A 116 -3.37 1.26 -14.17
N LEU A 117 -2.36 0.47 -14.52
CA LEU A 117 -2.19 -0.87 -14.00
C LEU A 117 -1.23 -0.89 -12.80
N TRP A 118 -1.75 -1.36 -11.66
CA TRP A 118 -1.02 -1.54 -10.42
C TRP A 118 -0.89 -3.02 -10.11
N MET A 119 0.33 -3.50 -10.00
CA MET A 119 0.64 -4.91 -9.85
C MET A 119 1.40 -5.17 -8.56
N GLY A 120 1.21 -6.36 -7.98
CA GLY A 120 1.97 -6.69 -6.78
C GLY A 120 1.67 -8.05 -6.19
N THR A 121 1.85 -8.13 -4.89
CA THR A 121 1.46 -9.28 -4.07
C THR A 121 0.63 -8.81 -2.89
N LEU A 122 -0.30 -9.63 -2.47
CA LEU A 122 -1.04 -9.39 -1.23
C LEU A 122 -0.20 -9.83 -0.02
N THR A 123 -0.22 -9.01 1.01
CA THR A 123 0.43 -9.32 2.28
C THR A 123 -0.56 -10.02 3.21
N PRO A 124 -0.30 -11.27 3.64
CA PRO A 124 -1.16 -11.96 4.57
C PRO A 124 -1.20 -11.25 5.92
N LEU A 125 -2.40 -11.10 6.47
CA LEU A 125 -2.62 -10.57 7.82
C LEU A 125 -2.99 -11.71 8.78
N LYS A 126 -2.83 -11.50 10.07
CA LYS A 126 -2.99 -12.57 11.10
C LYS A 126 -4.36 -13.25 11.14
N TYR A 127 -5.40 -12.59 10.61
CA TYR A 127 -6.77 -13.12 10.58
C TYR A 127 -7.13 -13.80 9.26
N ILE A 128 -6.20 -13.88 8.32
CA ILE A 128 -6.38 -14.62 7.06
C ILE A 128 -6.14 -16.10 7.35
N ASP A 129 -6.98 -16.97 6.80
CA ASP A 129 -6.82 -18.41 6.95
C ASP A 129 -5.52 -18.93 6.32
N GLU A 130 -5.02 -20.07 6.79
CA GLU A 130 -3.72 -20.61 6.40
C GLU A 130 -3.65 -20.94 4.90
N LYS A 131 -4.74 -21.45 4.32
CA LYS A 131 -4.78 -21.80 2.89
C LYS A 131 -4.65 -20.55 2.02
N THR A 132 -5.36 -19.49 2.36
CA THR A 132 -5.29 -18.21 1.67
C THR A 132 -3.93 -17.53 1.91
N THR A 133 -3.41 -17.58 3.12
CA THR A 133 -2.05 -17.12 3.46
C THR A 133 -0.99 -17.80 2.61
N THR A 134 -1.07 -19.12 2.47
CA THR A 134 -0.14 -19.90 1.64
C THR A 134 -0.21 -19.46 0.19
N LEU A 135 -1.41 -19.24 -0.35
CA LEU A 135 -1.59 -18.76 -1.71
C LEU A 135 -0.99 -17.36 -1.90
N MET A 136 -1.21 -16.45 -0.95
CA MET A 136 -0.63 -15.11 -1.00
C MET A 136 0.90 -15.15 -0.97
N ARG A 137 1.49 -15.97 -0.09
CA ARG A 137 2.94 -16.16 -0.01
C ARG A 137 3.52 -16.80 -1.27
N GLN A 138 2.78 -17.70 -1.89
CA GLN A 138 3.18 -18.30 -3.17
C GLN A 138 3.30 -17.25 -4.26
N GLY A 139 2.39 -16.27 -4.31
CA GLY A 139 2.41 -15.18 -5.28
C GLY A 139 3.72 -14.39 -5.29
N LYS A 140 4.37 -14.23 -4.13
CA LYS A 140 5.68 -13.56 -4.01
C LYS A 140 6.74 -14.22 -4.88
N ARG A 141 6.76 -15.54 -4.93
CA ARG A 141 7.76 -16.32 -5.67
C ARG A 141 7.71 -16.08 -7.18
N PHE A 142 6.54 -15.72 -7.69
CA PHE A 142 6.30 -15.47 -9.11
C PHE A 142 6.31 -14.00 -9.48
N LEU A 143 6.40 -13.10 -8.51
CA LEU A 143 6.28 -11.65 -8.78
C LEU A 143 7.30 -11.17 -9.81
N ALA A 144 8.56 -11.58 -9.70
CA ALA A 144 9.61 -11.14 -10.61
C ALA A 144 9.37 -11.63 -12.04
N ASP A 145 9.06 -12.93 -12.20
CA ASP A 145 8.80 -13.53 -13.52
C ASP A 145 7.54 -12.95 -14.17
N GLU A 146 6.48 -12.75 -13.38
CA GLU A 146 5.24 -12.16 -13.85
C GLU A 146 5.42 -10.68 -14.24
N SER A 147 6.18 -9.93 -13.44
CA SER A 147 6.52 -8.54 -13.75
C SER A 147 7.32 -8.43 -15.04
N GLN A 148 8.29 -9.34 -15.25
CA GLN A 148 9.06 -9.38 -16.50
C GLN A 148 8.17 -9.68 -17.70
N LYS A 149 7.25 -10.65 -17.60
CA LYS A 149 6.30 -10.97 -18.68
C LYS A 149 5.43 -9.75 -19.03
N ILE A 150 4.89 -9.05 -18.02
CA ILE A 150 4.07 -7.85 -18.25
C ILE A 150 4.91 -6.75 -18.92
N TYR A 151 6.14 -6.58 -18.48
CA TYR A 151 7.09 -5.68 -19.10
C TYR A 151 7.30 -6.00 -20.57
N ASP A 152 7.54 -7.28 -20.89
CA ASP A 152 7.77 -7.75 -22.27
C ASP A 152 6.52 -7.60 -23.18
N MET A 153 5.33 -7.50 -22.59
CA MET A 153 4.09 -7.17 -23.33
C MET A 153 4.03 -5.73 -23.83
N ASN A 154 4.92 -4.88 -23.36
CA ASN A 154 5.03 -3.48 -23.76
C ASN A 154 3.70 -2.68 -23.65
N LEU A 155 2.95 -2.92 -22.57
CA LEU A 155 1.69 -2.23 -22.30
C LEU A 155 1.96 -0.77 -21.92
N ASN A 156 1.30 0.16 -22.62
CA ASN A 156 1.53 1.59 -22.47
C ASN A 156 1.06 2.18 -21.13
N ASN A 157 0.20 1.49 -20.43
CA ASN A 157 -0.50 1.94 -19.23
C ASN A 157 -0.04 1.27 -17.93
N VAL A 158 1.03 0.49 -17.96
CA VAL A 158 1.62 -0.09 -16.76
C VAL A 158 2.37 0.99 -16.00
N GLN A 159 1.92 1.33 -14.80
CA GLN A 159 2.50 2.42 -14.04
C GLN A 159 3.25 1.98 -12.78
N MET A 160 2.87 0.89 -12.13
CA MET A 160 3.53 0.52 -10.90
C MET A 160 3.40 -0.96 -10.56
N ILE A 161 4.45 -1.48 -9.94
CA ILE A 161 4.38 -2.70 -9.17
C ILE A 161 4.13 -2.30 -7.72
N HIS A 162 2.96 -2.63 -7.19
CA HIS A 162 2.69 -2.65 -5.76
C HIS A 162 3.44 -3.83 -5.17
N THR A 163 4.72 -3.61 -5.00
CA THR A 163 5.54 -4.60 -4.35
C THR A 163 5.32 -4.48 -2.85
N GLU A 164 5.62 -5.53 -2.18
CA GLU A 164 5.77 -5.53 -0.73
C GLU A 164 6.55 -4.32 -0.27
N SER A 165 6.21 -3.88 0.92
CA SER A 165 6.88 -2.77 1.58
C SER A 165 8.40 -2.89 1.57
N ASP A 166 8.93 -4.11 1.54
CA ASP A 166 10.36 -4.39 1.47
C ASP A 166 10.99 -4.00 0.16
N ILE A 167 10.42 -4.44 -0.96
CA ILE A 167 10.93 -4.12 -2.30
C ILE A 167 10.87 -2.62 -2.52
N THR A 168 9.72 -2.01 -2.20
CA THR A 168 9.55 -0.56 -2.29
C THR A 168 10.57 0.19 -1.43
N SER A 169 10.84 -0.30 -0.22
CA SER A 169 11.81 0.32 0.68
C SER A 169 13.23 0.16 0.18
N PHE A 170 13.59 -1.02 -0.33
CA PHE A 170 14.90 -1.25 -0.94
C PHE A 170 15.16 -0.30 -2.11
N LEU A 171 14.21 -0.16 -3.00
CA LEU A 171 14.32 0.69 -4.19
C LEU A 171 14.37 2.18 -3.82
N ASN A 172 13.69 2.56 -2.76
CA ASN A 172 13.74 3.92 -2.21
C ASN A 172 14.86 4.14 -1.17
N ARG A 173 15.78 3.20 -0.96
CA ARG A 173 16.81 3.23 0.08
C ARG A 173 17.57 4.55 0.15
N ASN A 174 18.02 5.07 -1.00
CA ASN A 174 18.75 6.33 -1.05
C ASN A 174 17.91 7.52 -0.59
N LYS A 175 16.62 7.54 -0.95
CA LYS A 175 15.68 8.58 -0.54
C LYS A 175 15.38 8.46 0.96
N ILE A 176 15.16 7.25 1.45
CA ILE A 176 14.94 6.98 2.87
C ILE A 176 16.15 7.45 3.68
N ILE A 177 17.37 7.04 3.29
CA ILE A 177 18.61 7.42 3.96
C ILE A 177 18.77 8.95 3.99
N LYS A 178 18.67 9.62 2.84
CA LYS A 178 18.77 11.08 2.75
C LYS A 178 17.75 11.79 3.64
N THR A 179 16.53 11.25 3.72
CA THR A 179 15.47 11.84 4.56
C THR A 179 15.81 11.72 6.04
N PHE A 180 16.29 10.56 6.47
CA PHE A 180 16.70 10.36 7.87
C PHE A 180 17.99 11.12 8.21
N ASP A 181 18.90 11.30 7.27
CA ASP A 181 20.10 12.13 7.47
C ASP A 181 19.77 13.63 7.60
N ALA A 182 18.70 14.06 6.90
CA ALA A 182 18.18 15.42 7.04
C ALA A 182 17.37 15.66 8.33
N CYS A 183 17.04 14.60 9.08
CA CYS A 183 16.47 14.71 10.41
C CYS A 183 17.63 14.86 11.40
N GLU A 184 17.73 15.98 12.06
CA GLU A 184 18.74 16.24 13.11
C GLU A 184 18.44 15.39 14.35
N LEU A 185 18.80 14.09 14.26
CA LEU A 185 18.58 13.12 15.33
C LEU A 185 19.78 13.05 16.25
N ASP A 186 19.54 13.13 17.55
CA ASP A 186 20.59 12.98 18.57
C ASP A 186 21.01 11.49 18.69
N LYS A 187 22.25 11.23 19.10
CA LYS A 187 22.78 9.87 19.35
C LYS A 187 22.00 9.10 20.40
N LYS A 188 21.27 9.77 21.26
CA LYS A 188 20.48 9.18 22.35
C LYS A 188 19.02 8.96 21.97
N ASP A 189 18.58 9.54 20.86
CA ASP A 189 17.20 9.45 20.39
C ASP A 189 16.94 8.12 19.71
N TRP A 190 15.73 7.60 19.85
CA TRP A 190 15.25 6.42 19.18
C TRP A 190 14.24 6.78 18.12
N VAL A 191 14.21 6.04 17.03
CA VAL A 191 13.19 6.17 15.98
C VAL A 191 12.45 4.85 15.85
N ALA A 192 11.14 4.87 16.11
CA ALA A 192 10.29 3.70 15.99
C ALA A 192 9.87 3.49 14.54
N MET A 193 10.02 2.28 14.00
CA MET A 193 9.64 1.94 12.64
C MET A 193 9.45 0.43 12.46
N ALA A 194 8.66 0.05 11.46
CA ALA A 194 8.53 -1.35 11.07
C ALA A 194 9.78 -1.86 10.33
N GLY A 195 9.84 -3.15 10.09
CA GLY A 195 11.02 -3.84 9.58
C GLY A 195 11.47 -3.37 8.22
N ASN A 196 10.55 -3.02 7.32
CA ASN A 196 10.90 -2.56 5.98
C ASN A 196 11.86 -1.35 5.98
N VAL A 197 11.54 -0.30 6.75
CA VAL A 197 12.39 0.89 6.88
C VAL A 197 13.59 0.60 7.79
N HIS A 198 13.38 -0.18 8.85
CA HIS A 198 14.43 -0.58 9.78
C HIS A 198 15.56 -1.32 9.04
N ARG A 199 15.23 -2.28 8.18
CA ARG A 199 16.22 -3.03 7.39
C ARG A 199 17.03 -2.12 6.45
N VAL A 200 16.38 -1.18 5.75
CA VAL A 200 17.08 -0.21 4.90
C VAL A 200 18.10 0.57 5.70
N LEU A 201 17.70 1.12 6.83
CA LEU A 201 18.58 1.94 7.66
C LEU A 201 19.69 1.11 8.30
N HIS A 202 19.40 -0.12 8.73
CA HIS A 202 20.38 -1.02 9.31
C HIS A 202 21.46 -1.43 8.29
N MET A 203 21.05 -1.78 7.05
CA MET A 203 21.98 -2.26 6.03
C MET A 203 22.77 -1.14 5.35
N PHE A 204 22.17 0.01 5.12
CA PHE A 204 22.73 1.01 4.22
C PHE A 204 23.14 2.32 4.92
N ARG A 205 22.69 2.56 6.16
CA ARG A 205 23.00 3.77 6.88
C ARG A 205 23.99 3.51 8.02
N ARG A 206 25.11 4.22 7.99
CA ARG A 206 26.01 4.38 9.15
C ARG A 206 25.59 5.65 9.89
N GLY A 207 24.69 5.55 10.85
CA GLY A 207 24.12 6.73 11.45
C GLY A 207 24.25 6.82 12.96
N ARG A 208 23.88 8.01 13.52
CA ARG A 208 24.02 8.33 14.94
C ARG A 208 22.79 7.96 15.77
N ALA A 209 21.59 7.94 15.18
CA ALA A 209 20.36 7.60 15.87
C ALA A 209 20.19 6.09 16.06
N ARG A 210 19.47 5.71 17.10
CA ARG A 210 19.11 4.34 17.38
C ARG A 210 17.75 4.03 16.74
N PHE A 211 17.64 2.90 16.08
CA PHE A 211 16.39 2.47 15.45
C PHE A 211 15.72 1.40 16.31
N LEU A 212 14.47 1.67 16.66
CA LEU A 212 13.63 0.75 17.43
C LEU A 212 12.78 -0.02 16.43
N TYR A 213 13.09 -1.29 16.24
CA TYR A 213 12.25 -2.18 15.43
C TYR A 213 10.93 -2.44 16.14
N VAL A 214 9.84 -2.12 15.47
CA VAL A 214 8.47 -2.33 15.93
C VAL A 214 7.77 -3.27 14.96
N PRO A 215 7.57 -4.56 15.31
CA PRO A 215 6.75 -5.44 14.50
C PRO A 215 5.30 -5.00 14.53
N ASN A 216 4.60 -5.14 13.43
CA ASN A 216 3.18 -4.87 13.35
C ASN A 216 2.38 -6.06 13.93
N GLU A 217 2.21 -6.09 15.24
CA GLU A 217 1.47 -7.16 15.92
C GLU A 217 -0.05 -6.95 15.86
N THR A 218 -0.50 -5.72 15.64
CA THR A 218 -1.93 -5.40 15.54
C THR A 218 -2.55 -6.05 14.31
N LEU A 219 -1.97 -5.84 13.15
CA LEU A 219 -2.38 -6.51 11.91
C LEU A 219 -1.75 -7.90 11.80
N GLY A 220 -0.53 -8.07 12.27
CA GLY A 220 0.20 -9.34 12.31
C GLY A 220 0.49 -9.91 10.92
N GLY A 221 0.65 -11.23 10.86
CA GLY A 221 1.00 -11.91 9.61
C GLY A 221 2.35 -11.46 9.08
N ASP A 222 2.42 -11.21 7.77
CA ASP A 222 3.61 -10.74 7.09
C ASP A 222 3.62 -9.18 6.96
N SER A 223 2.70 -8.50 7.64
CA SER A 223 2.64 -7.03 7.59
C SER A 223 3.87 -6.42 8.25
N ASP A 224 4.66 -5.70 7.49
CA ASP A 224 5.91 -5.09 7.94
C ASP A 224 6.06 -3.64 7.45
N CYS A 225 4.93 -2.95 7.35
CA CYS A 225 4.85 -1.60 6.82
C CYS A 225 4.76 -0.56 7.95
N THR A 226 5.66 0.43 7.93
CA THR A 226 5.70 1.50 8.94
C THR A 226 4.42 2.33 8.96
N THR A 227 3.74 2.49 7.82
CA THR A 227 2.48 3.23 7.73
C THR A 227 1.30 2.53 8.41
N LEU A 228 1.44 1.23 8.67
CA LEU A 228 0.41 0.39 9.29
C LEU A 228 0.69 0.10 10.78
N LEU A 229 1.72 0.68 11.38
CA LEU A 229 1.98 0.57 12.81
C LEU A 229 0.91 1.30 13.62
N THR A 230 0.57 0.71 14.77
CA THR A 230 -0.29 1.35 15.76
C THR A 230 0.52 1.84 16.96
N PHE A 231 -0.05 2.75 17.74
CA PHE A 231 0.54 3.14 19.02
C PHE A 231 0.64 1.96 19.99
N SER A 232 -0.27 0.98 19.89
CA SER A 232 -0.19 -0.25 20.67
C SER A 232 1.05 -1.09 20.31
N ASP A 233 1.44 -1.16 19.04
CA ASP A 233 2.64 -1.85 18.61
C ASP A 233 3.89 -1.15 19.16
N VAL A 234 3.94 0.18 19.07
CA VAL A 234 5.03 0.99 19.62
C VAL A 234 5.14 0.83 21.13
N ALA A 235 4.00 0.86 21.85
CA ALA A 235 3.93 0.73 23.31
C ALA A 235 4.65 -0.52 23.82
N LYS A 236 4.49 -1.64 23.13
CA LYS A 236 5.11 -2.92 23.52
C LYS A 236 6.64 -2.93 23.43
N ARG A 237 7.23 -1.95 22.74
CA ARG A 237 8.69 -1.83 22.57
C ARG A 237 9.32 -0.75 23.44
N ILE A 238 8.50 0.01 24.17
CA ILE A 238 8.98 1.02 25.10
C ILE A 238 9.46 0.35 26.38
N THR A 239 10.74 0.48 26.68
CA THR A 239 11.36 -0.05 27.92
C THR A 239 12.02 1.05 28.72
N ASN A 240 13.13 1.60 28.24
CA ASN A 240 13.93 2.60 28.94
C ASN A 240 14.28 3.82 28.07
N GLN A 241 13.64 3.95 26.91
CA GLN A 241 13.85 5.07 26.00
C GLN A 241 13.28 6.35 26.63
N ARG A 242 14.08 7.44 26.58
CA ARG A 242 13.67 8.76 27.08
C ARG A 242 13.08 9.64 25.97
N VAL A 243 13.57 9.46 24.75
CA VAL A 243 13.12 10.21 23.58
C VAL A 243 12.86 9.22 22.45
N ILE A 244 11.64 9.23 21.92
CA ILE A 244 11.23 8.40 20.78
C ILE A 244 10.64 9.30 19.71
N HIS A 245 11.20 9.19 18.50
CA HIS A 245 10.66 9.81 17.31
C HIS A 245 9.71 8.85 16.61
N LEU A 246 8.53 9.34 16.27
CA LEU A 246 7.52 8.61 15.52
C LEU A 246 7.42 9.19 14.11
N PRO A 247 7.56 8.38 13.05
CA PRO A 247 7.26 8.82 11.70
C PRO A 247 5.82 9.31 11.59
N ARG A 248 5.61 10.45 10.94
CA ARG A 248 4.27 11.06 10.78
C ARG A 248 3.26 10.12 10.13
N VAL A 249 3.72 9.23 9.27
CA VAL A 249 2.89 8.25 8.55
C VAL A 249 2.13 7.26 9.45
N ILE A 250 2.52 7.15 10.74
CA ILE A 250 1.80 6.33 11.73
C ILE A 250 0.48 7.00 12.16
N MET A 251 0.35 8.31 11.92
CA MET A 251 -0.75 9.12 12.40
C MET A 251 -1.60 9.62 11.25
N GLU A 252 -2.89 9.37 11.33
CA GLU A 252 -3.86 10.04 10.47
C GLU A 252 -4.13 11.44 10.99
N LYS A 253 -4.27 12.39 10.07
CA LYS A 253 -4.62 13.76 10.39
C LYS A 253 -6.12 13.94 10.23
N SER A 254 -6.88 13.74 11.29
CA SER A 254 -8.22 14.35 11.35
C SER A 254 -8.10 15.84 11.69
N SER A 255 -9.13 16.61 11.41
CA SER A 255 -9.11 18.08 11.56
C SER A 255 -8.70 18.57 12.93
N ASN A 256 -8.86 17.79 14.00
CA ASN A 256 -8.64 18.20 15.39
C ASN A 256 -7.86 17.20 16.24
N ASP A 257 -7.50 16.01 15.73
CA ASP A 257 -6.86 14.97 16.54
C ASP A 257 -5.99 14.06 15.67
N GLU A 258 -4.83 13.69 16.19
CA GLU A 258 -3.90 12.78 15.54
C GLU A 258 -4.13 11.38 16.10
N ARG A 259 -4.61 10.47 15.25
CA ARG A 259 -4.90 9.09 15.63
C ARG A 259 -4.10 8.12 14.80
N ASP A 260 -3.78 6.98 15.36
CA ASP A 260 -3.29 5.86 14.56
C ASP A 260 -4.45 5.15 13.83
N ILE A 261 -4.10 4.19 12.99
CA ILE A 261 -5.08 3.42 12.22
C ILE A 261 -6.06 2.59 13.06
N SER A 262 -5.77 2.39 14.36
CA SER A 262 -6.70 1.74 15.30
C SER A 262 -7.62 2.72 16.02
N GLY A 263 -7.50 4.02 15.73
CA GLY A 263 -8.32 5.08 16.31
C GLY A 263 -7.81 5.60 17.66
N VAL A 264 -6.66 5.13 18.14
CA VAL A 264 -6.06 5.63 19.39
C VAL A 264 -5.46 7.01 19.17
N SER A 265 -5.81 7.99 20.02
CA SER A 265 -5.26 9.33 19.91
C SER A 265 -3.79 9.39 20.33
N PHE A 266 -3.03 10.31 19.73
CA PHE A 266 -1.64 10.53 20.10
C PHE A 266 -1.49 11.07 21.52
N GLU A 267 -2.45 11.89 21.98
CA GLU A 267 -2.47 12.41 23.34
C GLU A 267 -2.66 11.28 24.36
N ASP A 268 -3.70 10.44 24.20
CA ASP A 268 -3.93 9.28 25.08
C ASP A 268 -2.72 8.34 25.11
N PHE A 269 -2.06 8.17 23.95
CA PHE A 269 -0.84 7.38 23.90
C PHE A 269 0.30 8.00 24.70
N LYS A 270 0.53 9.31 24.60
CA LYS A 270 1.58 10.01 25.36
C LYS A 270 1.35 9.95 26.87
N GLU A 271 0.11 10.11 27.32
CA GLU A 271 -0.25 10.06 28.74
C GLU A 271 0.11 8.72 29.41
N ARG A 272 0.09 7.65 28.66
CA ARG A 272 0.49 6.31 29.14
C ARG A 272 2.01 6.21 29.43
N PHE A 273 2.82 7.11 28.88
CA PHE A 273 4.27 7.07 29.00
C PHE A 273 4.84 8.44 29.44
N PRO A 274 4.51 8.93 30.65
CA PRO A 274 4.86 10.30 31.08
C PRO A 274 6.37 10.57 31.19
N ARG A 275 7.20 9.51 31.20
CA ARG A 275 8.66 9.60 31.24
C ARG A 275 9.32 9.61 29.86
N VAL A 276 8.55 9.43 28.80
CA VAL A 276 9.02 9.36 27.42
C VAL A 276 8.62 10.64 26.69
N ARG A 277 9.59 11.32 26.11
CA ARG A 277 9.34 12.46 25.24
C ARG A 277 9.15 11.96 23.81
N PHE A 278 7.95 12.06 23.28
CA PHE A 278 7.65 11.75 21.88
C PHE A 278 7.87 12.98 20.99
N LYS A 279 8.46 12.75 19.83
CA LYS A 279 8.64 13.74 18.76
C LYS A 279 8.15 13.18 17.45
N VAL A 280 7.50 13.97 16.60
CA VAL A 280 6.97 13.54 15.31
C VAL A 280 7.95 13.93 14.19
N LEU A 281 8.31 12.97 13.35
CA LEU A 281 9.16 13.17 12.18
C LEU A 281 8.31 13.47 10.95
N ASN A 282 7.98 14.73 10.72
CA ASN A 282 7.14 15.17 9.60
C ASN A 282 7.79 14.93 8.22
N LYS A 283 9.11 15.04 8.13
CA LYS A 283 9.85 14.87 6.87
C LYS A 283 9.83 13.44 6.32
N VAL A 284 9.57 12.46 7.17
CA VAL A 284 9.61 11.04 6.79
C VAL A 284 8.46 10.66 5.85
N ASN A 285 7.33 11.33 5.92
CA ASN A 285 6.20 11.09 5.01
C ASN A 285 6.59 11.18 3.53
N SER A 286 7.41 12.18 3.17
CA SER A 286 7.85 12.38 1.79
C SER A 286 8.81 11.28 1.29
N ALA A 287 9.51 10.59 2.19
CA ALA A 287 10.42 9.51 1.82
C ALA A 287 9.70 8.21 1.53
N LEU A 288 8.57 7.99 2.21
CA LEU A 288 7.78 6.76 2.09
C LEU A 288 6.73 6.88 0.96
N SER A 289 6.38 8.11 0.54
CA SER A 289 5.54 8.36 -0.63
C SER A 289 6.41 8.61 -1.87
N ASN A 290 6.23 7.83 -2.93
CA ASN A 290 7.05 7.96 -4.12
C ASN A 290 6.23 8.48 -5.32
N LYS A 291 6.18 9.81 -5.49
CA LYS A 291 5.54 10.44 -6.66
C LYS A 291 6.19 10.07 -8.00
N LYS A 292 7.48 9.67 -7.98
CA LYS A 292 8.20 9.28 -9.21
C LYS A 292 7.79 7.92 -9.75
N LEU A 293 7.15 7.06 -8.95
CA LEU A 293 6.61 5.79 -9.43
C LEU A 293 5.53 5.97 -10.50
N TYR A 294 5.01 7.20 -10.64
CA TYR A 294 4.00 7.57 -11.64
C TYR A 294 4.61 8.12 -12.95
N GLU A 295 5.93 8.22 -13.07
CA GLU A 295 6.58 8.71 -14.28
C GLU A 295 6.73 7.60 -15.33
N LYS A 296 6.26 7.84 -16.56
CA LYS A 296 6.33 6.91 -17.69
C LYS A 296 7.78 6.41 -17.90
N GLY A 297 7.98 5.11 -17.92
CA GLY A 297 9.31 4.49 -18.10
C GLY A 297 10.10 4.27 -16.82
N TYR A 298 9.68 4.82 -15.69
CA TYR A 298 10.35 4.60 -14.39
C TYR A 298 10.28 3.13 -13.96
N LEU A 299 9.16 2.48 -14.25
CA LEU A 299 8.93 1.09 -13.86
C LEU A 299 9.95 0.13 -14.47
N LYS A 300 10.33 0.35 -15.72
CA LYS A 300 11.35 -0.46 -16.41
C LYS A 300 12.66 -0.46 -15.65
N ASN A 301 13.20 0.72 -15.41
CA ASN A 301 14.46 0.90 -14.69
C ASN A 301 14.38 0.37 -13.25
N TYR A 302 13.19 0.41 -12.66
CA TYR A 302 12.88 -0.01 -11.31
C TYR A 302 12.94 -1.55 -11.16
N VAL A 303 12.28 -2.28 -12.04
CA VAL A 303 12.29 -3.75 -12.04
C VAL A 303 13.66 -4.27 -12.41
N GLU A 304 14.32 -3.68 -13.40
CA GLU A 304 15.67 -4.03 -13.81
C GLU A 304 16.70 -3.81 -12.67
N ASP A 305 16.63 -2.64 -11.99
CA ASP A 305 17.52 -2.36 -10.84
C ASP A 305 17.32 -3.38 -9.71
N TYR A 306 16.07 -3.76 -9.42
CA TYR A 306 15.79 -4.76 -8.40
C TYR A 306 16.23 -6.17 -8.79
N LEU A 307 15.85 -6.64 -9.97
CA LEU A 307 16.14 -8.00 -10.44
C LEU A 307 17.65 -8.25 -10.66
N GLN A 308 18.38 -7.22 -11.10
CA GLN A 308 19.81 -7.32 -11.40
C GLN A 308 20.71 -6.96 -10.23
N ASN A 309 20.16 -6.35 -9.16
CA ASN A 309 20.96 -5.86 -8.05
C ASN A 309 21.33 -6.99 -7.08
N PRO A 310 22.64 -7.32 -6.92
CA PRO A 310 23.06 -8.37 -5.99
C PRO A 310 22.68 -8.11 -4.53
N LEU A 311 22.45 -6.83 -4.17
CA LEU A 311 22.07 -6.43 -2.81
C LEU A 311 20.59 -6.71 -2.51
N SER A 312 19.72 -6.82 -3.52
CA SER A 312 18.30 -7.16 -3.30
C SER A 312 18.16 -8.55 -2.69
N LYS A 313 18.91 -9.53 -3.17
CA LYS A 313 18.93 -10.89 -2.62
C LYS A 313 19.41 -10.92 -1.16
N LYS A 314 20.39 -10.06 -0.80
CA LYS A 314 20.83 -9.94 0.59
C LYS A 314 19.77 -9.26 1.45
N PHE A 315 19.07 -8.30 0.92
CA PHE A 315 18.00 -7.59 1.60
C PHE A 315 16.82 -8.53 1.91
N GLU A 316 16.43 -9.36 0.96
CA GLU A 316 15.40 -10.40 1.16
C GLU A 316 15.84 -11.44 2.20
N ALA A 317 17.08 -11.89 2.16
CA ALA A 317 17.59 -12.85 3.13
C ALA A 317 17.63 -12.32 4.57
N VAL A 318 17.80 -11.00 4.76
CA VAL A 318 17.72 -10.35 6.08
C VAL A 318 16.26 -10.16 6.53
N ALA A 319 15.34 -10.10 5.57
CA ALA A 319 13.91 -9.94 5.86
C ALA A 319 13.27 -11.20 6.44
N HIS A 320 13.78 -12.36 6.05
CA HIS A 320 13.25 -13.66 6.46
C HIS A 320 14.40 -14.55 6.97
N PRO A 321 14.92 -14.30 8.18
CA PRO A 321 15.80 -15.28 8.80
C PRO A 321 14.98 -16.57 8.99
N ASN A 322 15.43 -17.67 8.37
CA ASN A 322 14.89 -19.03 8.53
C ASN A 322 14.84 -19.41 9.99
#